data_aef22604cdc44f966ebd7052a35acb8e
#
_entry.id   aef22604cdc44f966ebd7052a35acb8e
#
_cell.length_a   1.000
_cell.length_b   1.000
_cell.length_c   1.000
_cell.angle_alpha   90.00
_cell.angle_beta   90.00
_cell.angle_gamma   90.00
#
_symmetry.space_group_name_H-M   'P 1'
#
loop_
_entity.id
_entity.type
_entity.pdbx_description
1 polymer ?
#
loop_
_entity_poly.entity_id
_entity_poly.type
_entity_poly.pdbx_seq_one_letter_code
_entity_poly.pdbx_strand_id
1 'polypeptide(L)'
;VAALLMEQGRLAPSAALRALGESRRSGTDITRVLLAEDTVSPADLRDAMARHCGVLALDRGICPPDPALADLLPPETCLRLAALPWMRAGATLVIATAQPQGFAAVLQALAPDCGPVAMALALESDIHAEIALRHGDTMARAAEAQVPAELSCRDISGATPRQLALAGGLALTCLALLVVWPVAFFGAALALALLSLLLAQITKGAALLAGWRRGPPAAPASGPLPEVSLLVPLFREEHIADTLVRRLSRLDYPRALLEVLLVLEAGDDLTRRTLARTPLPPWIRTVTVPEGPVTTKPRALNYALRFARGQIIGIYDAEDSPSPDQIRRVAHHFERAPPQVACVQGILDFYNPRANWLARCFTIEYATWFRILLPGLARLGFPVPLGGTTVFFRREALDHVGGWDAHNVTEDADLGVRLARFGYVTDLLATPTREEANNRPWPWVRQRSRWLKGYMMTWAVHMRRPRQLWRDLGPWGFAGFQLIFVPGLLQALLAPVLWSFWLVLAGLPHPLASSLSAGQMRLLVGTFLTAEAVSLLCSLAAVARSPHGGLLPVVPTLFLYYPLGTLAAYKALWELLHRPFYWDKTMHGQSAPDHDGADLPESAP
;
A
#
# COMPACT_ATOMS: atom_id res chain seq x y z
N VAL A 1 24.15 -1.99 31.62
CA VAL A 1 24.59 -2.48 30.29
C VAL A 1 25.64 -1.54 29.69
N ALA A 2 25.36 -0.26 29.48
CA ALA A 2 26.30 0.70 28.88
C ALA A 2 27.62 0.81 29.67
N ALA A 3 27.58 0.81 31.02
CA ALA A 3 28.79 0.80 31.86
C ALA A 3 29.67 -0.44 31.61
N LEU A 4 29.04 -1.63 31.55
CA LEU A 4 29.77 -2.88 31.25
C LEU A 4 30.43 -2.86 29.88
N LEU A 5 29.75 -2.32 28.86
CA LEU A 5 30.31 -2.16 27.52
C LEU A 5 31.50 -1.18 27.47
N MET A 6 31.45 -0.10 28.27
CA MET A 6 32.57 0.83 28.41
C MET A 6 33.78 0.20 29.13
N GLU A 7 33.54 -0.53 30.22
CA GLU A 7 34.56 -1.27 30.96
C GLU A 7 35.29 -2.31 30.08
N GLN A 8 34.53 -2.95 29.17
CA GLN A 8 35.08 -3.90 28.20
C GLN A 8 35.77 -3.24 26.99
N GLY A 9 35.78 -1.91 26.89
CA GLY A 9 36.32 -1.18 25.75
C GLY A 9 35.49 -1.34 24.46
N ARG A 10 34.24 -1.84 24.56
CA ARG A 10 33.32 -2.06 23.41
C ARG A 10 32.48 -0.81 23.08
N LEU A 11 32.42 0.17 23.99
CA LEU A 11 31.66 1.40 23.82
C LEU A 11 32.50 2.58 24.28
N ALA A 12 32.74 3.54 23.39
CA ALA A 12 33.43 4.79 23.74
C ALA A 12 32.54 5.66 24.65
N PRO A 13 33.09 6.35 25.69
CA PRO A 13 32.31 7.21 26.58
C PRO A 13 31.50 8.30 25.85
N SER A 14 32.07 8.88 24.80
CA SER A 14 31.41 9.89 23.97
C SER A 14 30.21 9.34 23.20
N ALA A 15 30.27 8.09 22.71
CA ALA A 15 29.14 7.41 22.08
C ALA A 15 28.05 7.07 23.09
N ALA A 16 28.43 6.63 24.30
CA ALA A 16 27.48 6.37 25.39
C ALA A 16 26.68 7.64 25.77
N LEU A 17 27.35 8.80 25.87
CA LEU A 17 26.71 10.07 26.16
C LEU A 17 25.75 10.51 25.04
N ARG A 18 26.14 10.36 23.78
CA ARG A 18 25.24 10.64 22.63
C ARG A 18 24.02 9.74 22.66
N ALA A 19 24.22 8.43 22.83
CA ALA A 19 23.12 7.46 22.89
C ALA A 19 22.17 7.74 24.07
N LEU A 20 22.69 8.16 25.24
CA LEU A 20 21.88 8.57 26.39
C LEU A 20 21.05 9.83 26.06
N GLY A 21 21.65 10.80 25.39
CA GLY A 21 20.96 12.02 24.93
C GLY A 21 19.82 11.69 23.97
N GLU A 22 20.04 10.79 23.01
CA GLU A 22 19.02 10.35 22.06
C GLU A 22 17.94 9.49 22.73
N SER A 23 18.32 8.57 23.62
CA SER A 23 17.40 7.79 24.44
C SER A 23 16.42 8.68 25.22
N ARG A 24 16.91 9.75 25.85
CA ARG A 24 16.07 10.72 26.57
C ARG A 24 15.16 11.53 25.64
N ARG A 25 15.63 11.90 24.46
CA ARG A 25 14.84 12.66 23.47
C ARG A 25 13.74 11.83 22.83
N SER A 26 14.06 10.58 22.49
CA SER A 26 13.14 9.67 21.82
C SER A 26 12.25 8.87 22.76
N GLY A 27 12.55 8.86 24.08
CA GLY A 27 11.88 8.01 25.07
C GLY A 27 12.18 6.51 24.89
N THR A 28 13.25 6.16 24.17
CA THR A 28 13.59 4.77 23.78
C THR A 28 14.69 4.23 24.68
N ASP A 29 14.71 2.90 24.89
CA ASP A 29 15.78 2.25 25.65
C ASP A 29 17.15 2.49 24.98
N ILE A 30 18.17 2.81 25.81
CA ILE A 30 19.52 3.12 25.34
C ILE A 30 20.14 1.96 24.52
N THR A 31 19.81 0.71 24.85
CA THR A 31 20.30 -0.47 24.13
C THR A 31 19.85 -0.49 22.68
N ARG A 32 18.60 -0.07 22.43
CA ARG A 32 18.07 0.08 21.07
C ARG A 32 18.75 1.21 20.29
N VAL A 33 19.06 2.33 20.96
CA VAL A 33 19.79 3.43 20.34
C VAL A 33 21.19 2.98 19.93
N LEU A 34 21.90 2.29 20.83
CA LEU A 34 23.24 1.76 20.56
C LEU A 34 23.30 0.82 19.35
N LEU A 35 22.30 -0.07 19.22
CA LEU A 35 22.17 -0.94 18.05
C LEU A 35 21.84 -0.16 16.78
N ALA A 36 20.84 0.73 16.84
CA ALA A 36 20.36 1.45 15.66
C ALA A 36 21.42 2.40 15.08
N GLU A 37 22.33 2.95 15.93
CA GLU A 37 23.45 3.79 15.53
C GLU A 37 24.71 2.99 15.17
N ASP A 38 24.66 1.65 15.17
CA ASP A 38 25.79 0.75 14.89
C ASP A 38 27.02 1.03 15.77
N THR A 39 26.79 1.48 17.00
CA THR A 39 27.88 1.82 17.94
C THR A 39 28.39 0.61 18.72
N VAL A 40 27.60 -0.45 18.79
CA VAL A 40 27.93 -1.72 19.46
C VAL A 40 27.40 -2.87 18.61
N SER A 41 28.17 -3.96 18.50
CA SER A 41 27.70 -5.14 17.79
C SER A 41 26.54 -5.81 18.55
N PRO A 42 25.58 -6.44 17.83
CA PRO A 42 24.49 -7.16 18.48
C PRO A 42 24.96 -8.24 19.46
N ALA A 43 26.07 -8.93 19.14
CA ALA A 43 26.65 -9.96 20.00
C ALA A 43 27.24 -9.37 21.29
N ASP A 44 28.02 -8.28 21.20
CA ASP A 44 28.57 -7.61 22.39
C ASP A 44 27.46 -7.10 23.30
N LEU A 45 26.39 -6.54 22.72
CA LEU A 45 25.24 -6.08 23.49
C LEU A 45 24.51 -7.24 24.18
N ARG A 46 24.24 -8.35 23.49
CA ARG A 46 23.65 -9.57 24.07
C ARG A 46 24.46 -10.04 25.28
N ASP A 47 25.78 -10.15 25.11
CA ASP A 47 26.67 -10.66 26.14
C ASP A 47 26.77 -9.72 27.35
N ALA A 48 26.76 -8.40 27.14
CA ALA A 48 26.70 -7.41 28.20
C ALA A 48 25.34 -7.45 28.95
N MET A 49 24.25 -7.63 28.22
CA MET A 49 22.91 -7.78 28.83
C MET A 49 22.81 -9.08 29.61
N ALA A 50 23.34 -10.19 29.11
CA ALA A 50 23.34 -11.47 29.80
C ALA A 50 24.09 -11.39 31.13
N ARG A 51 25.27 -10.77 31.16
CA ARG A 51 26.02 -10.50 32.39
C ARG A 51 25.24 -9.58 33.36
N HIS A 52 24.59 -8.55 32.83
CA HIS A 52 23.79 -7.63 33.65
C HIS A 52 22.61 -8.31 34.31
N CYS A 53 21.94 -9.22 33.60
CA CYS A 53 20.79 -9.99 34.11
C CYS A 53 21.21 -11.26 34.89
N GLY A 54 22.48 -11.64 34.87
CA GLY A 54 22.95 -12.87 35.51
C GLY A 54 22.44 -14.15 34.83
N VAL A 55 22.27 -14.13 33.50
CA VAL A 55 21.73 -15.23 32.70
C VAL A 55 22.71 -15.67 31.60
N LEU A 56 22.42 -16.79 30.95
CA LEU A 56 23.24 -17.30 29.84
C LEU A 56 23.00 -16.50 28.57
N ALA A 57 24.06 -16.26 27.80
CA ALA A 57 23.99 -15.83 26.42
C ALA A 57 24.03 -17.08 25.51
N LEU A 58 23.03 -17.21 24.65
CA LEU A 58 22.93 -18.31 23.69
C LEU A 58 23.27 -17.81 22.28
N ASP A 59 23.98 -18.66 21.56
CA ASP A 59 24.33 -18.43 20.16
C ASP A 59 23.81 -19.63 19.34
N ARG A 60 23.01 -19.33 18.33
CA ARG A 60 22.36 -20.34 17.49
C ARG A 60 23.36 -21.25 16.77
N GLY A 61 24.53 -20.69 16.40
CA GLY A 61 25.58 -21.46 15.71
C GLY A 61 26.30 -22.42 16.62
N ILE A 62 26.36 -22.16 17.94
CA ILE A 62 27.03 -22.98 18.93
C ILE A 62 26.06 -23.93 19.62
N CYS A 63 24.89 -23.46 20.00
CA CYS A 63 23.85 -24.20 20.69
C CYS A 63 22.51 -23.97 19.98
N PRO A 64 22.20 -24.75 18.93
CA PRO A 64 20.94 -24.59 18.20
C PRO A 64 19.73 -24.95 19.09
N PRO A 65 18.58 -24.30 18.88
CA PRO A 65 17.37 -24.60 19.64
C PRO A 65 16.84 -26.00 19.37
N ASP A 66 16.32 -26.66 20.41
CA ASP A 66 15.76 -28.02 20.30
C ASP A 66 14.44 -27.98 19.49
N PRO A 67 14.35 -28.69 18.35
CA PRO A 67 13.14 -28.78 17.55
C PRO A 67 11.90 -29.31 18.29
N ALA A 68 12.10 -30.19 19.29
CA ALA A 68 11.00 -30.79 20.06
C ALA A 68 10.23 -29.78 20.91
N LEU A 69 10.79 -28.57 21.12
CA LEU A 69 10.18 -27.51 21.92
C LEU A 69 9.43 -26.47 21.06
N ALA A 70 9.40 -26.62 19.74
CA ALA A 70 8.87 -25.64 18.81
C ALA A 70 7.40 -25.28 19.07
N ASP A 71 6.60 -26.26 19.48
CA ASP A 71 5.15 -26.13 19.66
C ASP A 71 4.73 -25.66 21.08
N LEU A 72 5.70 -25.43 21.99
CA LEU A 72 5.40 -24.95 23.34
C LEU A 72 4.84 -23.51 23.37
N LEU A 73 5.18 -22.70 22.38
CA LEU A 73 4.64 -21.36 22.18
C LEU A 73 4.25 -21.16 20.72
N PRO A 74 3.08 -20.57 20.43
CA PRO A 74 2.71 -20.23 19.06
C PRO A 74 3.74 -19.30 18.41
N PRO A 75 4.06 -19.47 17.11
CA PRO A 75 5.06 -18.65 16.42
C PRO A 75 4.76 -17.14 16.46
N GLU A 76 3.49 -16.74 16.41
CA GLU A 76 3.08 -15.34 16.55
C GLU A 76 3.40 -14.79 17.94
N THR A 77 3.28 -15.61 18.98
CA THR A 77 3.66 -15.24 20.35
C THR A 77 5.16 -15.12 20.48
N CYS A 78 5.92 -16.07 19.88
CA CYS A 78 7.37 -16.02 19.84
C CYS A 78 7.89 -14.76 19.14
N LEU A 79 7.31 -14.39 18.01
CA LEU A 79 7.66 -13.17 17.27
C LEU A 79 7.32 -11.91 18.08
N ARG A 80 6.10 -11.84 18.64
CA ARG A 80 5.63 -10.68 19.41
C ARG A 80 6.45 -10.42 20.67
N LEU A 81 6.86 -11.49 21.36
CA LEU A 81 7.63 -11.41 22.61
C LEU A 81 9.15 -11.52 22.38
N ALA A 82 9.59 -11.64 21.13
CA ALA A 82 11.00 -11.91 20.77
C ALA A 82 11.61 -12.99 21.67
N ALA A 83 10.91 -14.12 21.83
CA ALA A 83 11.28 -15.22 22.72
C ALA A 83 11.00 -16.57 22.09
N LEU A 84 11.85 -17.55 22.37
CA LEU A 84 11.76 -18.91 21.83
C LEU A 84 12.11 -19.94 22.89
N PRO A 85 11.32 -21.02 23.10
CA PRO A 85 11.76 -22.19 23.85
C PRO A 85 13.02 -22.78 23.19
N TRP A 86 14.13 -22.82 23.97
CA TRP A 86 15.43 -23.10 23.37
C TRP A 86 15.96 -24.51 23.66
N MET A 87 15.96 -24.89 24.92
CA MET A 87 16.46 -26.21 25.35
C MET A 87 15.89 -26.61 26.72
N ARG A 88 16.04 -27.88 27.09
CA ARG A 88 15.82 -28.34 28.47
C ARG A 88 17.16 -28.62 29.15
N ALA A 89 17.35 -28.07 30.33
CA ALA A 89 18.46 -28.38 31.24
C ALA A 89 17.90 -29.19 32.42
N GLY A 90 17.91 -30.50 32.30
CA GLY A 90 17.20 -31.38 33.22
C GLY A 90 15.69 -31.15 33.17
N ALA A 91 15.09 -30.82 34.32
CA ALA A 91 13.66 -30.50 34.42
C ALA A 91 13.33 -29.04 34.03
N THR A 92 14.34 -28.17 33.88
CA THR A 92 14.15 -26.73 33.65
C THR A 92 14.05 -26.44 32.15
N LEU A 93 12.99 -25.74 31.73
CA LEU A 93 12.83 -25.21 30.38
C LEU A 93 13.61 -23.90 30.26
N VAL A 94 14.58 -23.82 29.36
CA VAL A 94 15.31 -22.58 29.05
C VAL A 94 14.65 -21.90 27.87
N ILE A 95 14.24 -20.66 28.08
CA ILE A 95 13.66 -19.80 27.04
C ILE A 95 14.63 -18.68 26.73
N ALA A 96 15.03 -18.60 25.46
CA ALA A 96 15.81 -17.50 24.95
C ALA A 96 14.91 -16.30 24.64
N THR A 97 15.31 -15.11 25.03
CA THR A 97 14.63 -13.86 24.69
C THR A 97 15.64 -12.81 24.24
N ALA A 98 15.22 -11.92 23.34
CA ALA A 98 15.97 -10.71 22.99
C ALA A 98 15.60 -9.53 23.89
N GLN A 99 14.49 -9.63 24.65
CA GLN A 99 13.91 -8.54 25.45
C GLN A 99 13.67 -8.99 26.90
N PRO A 100 14.68 -8.98 27.78
CA PRO A 100 14.56 -9.51 29.13
C PRO A 100 13.50 -8.78 29.98
N GLN A 101 13.23 -7.48 29.70
CA GLN A 101 12.22 -6.69 30.41
C GLN A 101 10.80 -7.25 30.18
N GLY A 102 10.54 -7.89 29.03
CA GLY A 102 9.26 -8.49 28.66
C GLY A 102 9.09 -9.95 29.13
N PHE A 103 10.06 -10.54 29.86
CA PHE A 103 10.06 -11.98 30.16
C PHE A 103 8.86 -12.44 31.00
N ALA A 104 8.30 -11.55 31.83
CA ALA A 104 7.08 -11.85 32.59
C ALA A 104 5.88 -12.20 31.68
N ALA A 105 5.75 -11.53 30.52
CA ALA A 105 4.72 -11.83 29.54
C ALA A 105 4.95 -13.18 28.84
N VAL A 106 6.21 -13.61 28.69
CA VAL A 106 6.56 -14.93 28.18
C VAL A 106 6.09 -16.02 29.14
N LEU A 107 6.33 -15.82 30.45
CA LEU A 107 5.87 -16.76 31.48
C LEU A 107 4.34 -16.90 31.52
N GLN A 108 3.62 -15.80 31.31
CA GLN A 108 2.15 -15.81 31.25
C GLN A 108 1.60 -16.53 29.99
N ALA A 109 2.38 -16.58 28.92
CA ALA A 109 1.97 -17.23 27.68
C ALA A 109 2.24 -18.74 27.68
N LEU A 110 3.02 -19.26 28.64
CA LEU A 110 3.34 -20.68 28.76
C LEU A 110 2.22 -21.44 29.49
N ALA A 111 2.08 -22.72 29.12
CA ALA A 111 1.19 -23.62 29.85
C ALA A 111 1.70 -23.85 31.30
N PRO A 112 0.80 -23.95 32.29
CA PRO A 112 1.19 -24.08 33.72
C PRO A 112 2.02 -25.32 34.05
N ASP A 113 1.99 -26.33 33.21
CA ASP A 113 2.63 -27.64 33.38
C ASP A 113 4.01 -27.76 32.74
N CYS A 114 4.58 -26.67 32.19
CA CYS A 114 5.90 -26.72 31.53
C CYS A 114 7.08 -26.99 32.48
N GLY A 115 6.89 -26.96 33.82
CA GLY A 115 7.92 -27.10 34.82
C GLY A 115 8.66 -25.77 35.10
N PRO A 116 9.81 -25.85 35.81
CA PRO A 116 10.63 -24.68 36.08
C PRO A 116 11.12 -24.04 34.79
N VAL A 117 11.11 -22.69 34.74
CA VAL A 117 11.53 -21.93 33.55
C VAL A 117 12.73 -21.03 33.90
N ALA A 118 13.75 -21.05 33.07
CA ALA A 118 14.92 -20.18 33.16
C ALA A 118 15.00 -19.27 31.91
N MET A 119 15.39 -18.02 32.13
CA MET A 119 15.65 -17.06 31.07
C MET A 119 17.09 -17.22 30.54
N ALA A 120 17.25 -17.12 29.22
CA ALA A 120 18.54 -16.91 28.56
C ALA A 120 18.39 -15.79 27.53
N LEU A 121 19.49 -15.19 27.09
CA LEU A 121 19.46 -14.17 26.05
C LEU A 121 19.98 -14.72 24.72
N ALA A 122 19.26 -14.41 23.65
CA ALA A 122 19.68 -14.67 22.28
C ALA A 122 19.48 -13.42 21.40
N LEU A 123 20.09 -13.41 20.23
CA LEU A 123 19.85 -12.37 19.25
C LEU A 123 18.43 -12.48 18.70
N GLU A 124 17.77 -11.35 18.50
CA GLU A 124 16.45 -11.31 17.86
C GLU A 124 16.50 -11.92 16.45
N SER A 125 17.59 -11.69 15.72
CA SER A 125 17.84 -12.30 14.40
C SER A 125 17.86 -13.84 14.45
N ASP A 126 18.43 -14.42 15.51
CA ASP A 126 18.51 -15.88 15.68
C ASP A 126 17.14 -16.47 15.99
N ILE A 127 16.36 -15.78 16.83
CA ILE A 127 14.98 -16.16 17.15
C ILE A 127 14.12 -16.10 15.89
N HIS A 128 14.20 -15.00 15.12
CA HIS A 128 13.44 -14.85 13.88
C HIS A 128 13.84 -15.88 12.82
N ALA A 129 15.14 -16.13 12.66
CA ALA A 129 15.64 -17.11 11.71
C ALA A 129 15.15 -18.54 12.06
N GLU A 130 15.09 -18.88 13.34
CA GLU A 130 14.59 -20.18 13.78
C GLU A 130 13.10 -20.34 13.58
N ILE A 131 12.31 -19.31 13.89
CA ILE A 131 10.87 -19.30 13.63
C ILE A 131 10.59 -19.40 12.13
N ALA A 132 11.32 -18.64 11.31
CA ALA A 132 11.19 -18.71 9.85
C ALA A 132 11.56 -20.11 9.31
N LEU A 133 12.59 -20.75 9.87
CA LEU A 133 13.01 -22.10 9.47
C LEU A 133 11.93 -23.15 9.80
N ARG A 134 11.33 -23.09 10.98
CA ARG A 134 10.39 -24.11 11.46
C ARG A 134 8.97 -23.91 11.00
N HIS A 135 8.51 -22.66 11.01
CA HIS A 135 7.11 -22.30 10.79
C HIS A 135 6.90 -21.46 9.52
N GLY A 136 7.96 -21.17 8.76
CA GLY A 136 7.91 -20.29 7.59
C GLY A 136 6.83 -20.69 6.58
N ASP A 137 6.77 -21.96 6.19
CA ASP A 137 5.79 -22.47 5.23
C ASP A 137 4.34 -22.39 5.74
N THR A 138 4.15 -22.66 7.03
CA THR A 138 2.82 -22.57 7.66
C THR A 138 2.37 -21.12 7.76
N MET A 139 3.28 -20.23 8.16
CA MET A 139 3.03 -18.77 8.22
C MET A 139 2.78 -18.19 6.82
N ALA A 140 3.50 -18.66 5.79
CA ALA A 140 3.31 -18.20 4.41
C ALA A 140 1.94 -18.63 3.86
N ARG A 141 1.50 -19.88 4.14
CA ARG A 141 0.14 -20.34 3.80
C ARG A 141 -0.94 -19.57 4.55
N ALA A 142 -0.71 -19.27 5.84
CA ALA A 142 -1.64 -18.44 6.61
C ALA A 142 -1.70 -17.00 6.08
N ALA A 143 -0.58 -16.42 5.66
CA ALA A 143 -0.52 -15.08 5.04
C ALA A 143 -1.30 -14.99 3.72
N GLU A 144 -1.34 -16.09 2.95
CA GLU A 144 -2.11 -16.17 1.72
C GLU A 144 -3.63 -16.22 1.97
N ALA A 145 -4.04 -16.89 3.04
CA ALA A 145 -5.45 -17.12 3.36
C ALA A 145 -6.01 -16.17 4.44
N GLN A 146 -5.27 -15.15 4.84
CA GLN A 146 -5.56 -14.30 5.99
C GLN A 146 -6.87 -13.53 5.86
N VAL A 147 -7.19 -13.04 4.65
CA VAL A 147 -8.47 -12.38 4.38
C VAL A 147 -9.58 -13.43 4.27
N PRO A 148 -10.76 -13.25 4.93
CA PRO A 148 -11.89 -14.16 4.80
C PRO A 148 -12.30 -14.41 3.35
N ALA A 149 -12.66 -15.65 2.99
CA ALA A 149 -12.97 -16.06 1.62
C ALA A 149 -14.04 -15.18 0.94
N GLU A 150 -15.04 -14.74 1.70
CA GLU A 150 -16.12 -13.87 1.23
C GLU A 150 -15.68 -12.44 0.88
N LEU A 151 -14.52 -12.01 1.37
CA LEU A 151 -13.89 -10.70 1.11
C LEU A 151 -12.66 -10.81 0.23
N SER A 152 -12.27 -12.02 -0.18
CA SER A 152 -11.08 -12.29 -0.98
C SER A 152 -11.42 -12.59 -2.44
N CYS A 153 -10.52 -12.23 -3.33
CA CYS A 153 -10.58 -12.56 -4.76
C CYS A 153 -10.25 -14.02 -5.06
N ARG A 154 -9.80 -14.83 -4.10
CA ARG A 154 -9.29 -16.21 -4.33
C ARG A 154 -10.25 -17.10 -5.13
N ASP A 155 -11.57 -16.92 -4.96
CA ASP A 155 -12.62 -17.72 -5.60
C ASP A 155 -13.30 -16.98 -6.78
N ILE A 156 -12.68 -15.94 -7.34
CA ILE A 156 -13.29 -15.14 -8.41
C ILE A 156 -13.36 -15.91 -9.74
N SER A 157 -12.52 -16.93 -9.92
CA SER A 157 -12.45 -17.74 -11.14
C SER A 157 -13.62 -18.72 -11.34
N GLY A 158 -14.48 -18.86 -10.36
CA GLY A 158 -15.65 -19.76 -10.40
C GLY A 158 -16.95 -19.00 -10.63
N ALA A 159 -17.19 -18.51 -11.87
CA ALA A 159 -18.54 -18.04 -12.20
C ALA A 159 -19.53 -19.19 -12.04
N THR A 160 -20.53 -19.01 -11.18
CA THR A 160 -21.57 -20.03 -11.00
C THR A 160 -22.34 -20.26 -12.30
N PRO A 161 -22.91 -21.46 -12.55
CA PRO A 161 -23.75 -21.70 -13.73
C PRO A 161 -24.84 -20.65 -13.92
N ARG A 162 -25.39 -20.12 -12.83
CA ARG A 162 -26.41 -19.04 -12.86
C ARG A 162 -25.81 -17.72 -13.36
N GLN A 163 -24.62 -17.35 -12.93
CA GLN A 163 -23.92 -16.13 -13.38
C GLN A 163 -23.55 -16.25 -14.87
N LEU A 164 -23.07 -17.42 -15.30
CA LEU A 164 -22.81 -17.69 -16.72
C LEU A 164 -24.08 -17.61 -17.56
N ALA A 165 -25.19 -18.20 -17.09
CA ALA A 165 -26.48 -18.13 -17.77
C ALA A 165 -27.01 -16.68 -17.86
N LEU A 166 -26.88 -15.89 -16.77
CA LEU A 166 -27.29 -14.48 -16.78
C LEU A 166 -26.39 -13.65 -17.72
N ALA A 167 -25.08 -13.84 -17.69
CA ALA A 167 -24.15 -13.14 -18.58
C ALA A 167 -24.39 -13.53 -20.04
N GLY A 168 -24.59 -14.82 -20.32
CA GLY A 168 -24.95 -15.32 -21.64
C GLY A 168 -26.29 -14.78 -22.14
N GLY A 169 -27.30 -14.77 -21.28
CA GLY A 169 -28.62 -14.20 -21.59
C GLY A 169 -28.52 -12.69 -21.86
N LEU A 170 -27.77 -11.95 -21.06
CA LEU A 170 -27.52 -10.52 -21.31
C LEU A 170 -26.78 -10.30 -22.63
N ALA A 171 -25.73 -11.08 -22.91
CA ALA A 171 -24.98 -10.99 -24.17
C ALA A 171 -25.88 -11.30 -25.38
N LEU A 172 -26.72 -12.33 -25.31
CA LEU A 172 -27.68 -12.65 -26.36
C LEU A 172 -28.73 -11.55 -26.54
N THR A 173 -29.22 -10.97 -25.44
CA THR A 173 -30.16 -9.84 -25.48
C THR A 173 -29.53 -8.63 -26.15
N CYS A 174 -28.28 -8.29 -25.75
CA CYS A 174 -27.53 -7.21 -26.38
C CYS A 174 -27.30 -7.47 -27.88
N LEU A 175 -26.95 -8.69 -28.26
CA LEU A 175 -26.76 -9.07 -29.65
C LEU A 175 -28.07 -9.00 -30.43
N ALA A 176 -29.16 -9.49 -29.87
CA ALA A 176 -30.49 -9.42 -30.50
C ALA A 176 -30.94 -7.97 -30.70
N LEU A 177 -30.77 -7.11 -29.69
CA LEU A 177 -31.06 -5.66 -29.79
C LEU A 177 -30.19 -4.99 -30.84
N LEU A 178 -28.88 -5.34 -30.89
CA LEU A 178 -27.96 -4.79 -31.89
C LEU A 178 -28.37 -5.15 -33.32
N VAL A 179 -28.86 -6.37 -33.54
CA VAL A 179 -29.26 -6.86 -34.88
C VAL A 179 -30.64 -6.38 -35.27
N VAL A 180 -31.63 -6.45 -34.35
CA VAL A 180 -33.03 -6.17 -34.64
C VAL A 180 -33.36 -4.67 -34.53
N TRP A 181 -32.79 -4.01 -33.50
CA TRP A 181 -33.03 -2.57 -33.22
C TRP A 181 -31.75 -1.82 -32.90
N PRO A 182 -30.82 -1.65 -33.87
CA PRO A 182 -29.52 -1.04 -33.65
C PRO A 182 -29.63 0.39 -33.06
N VAL A 183 -30.60 1.17 -33.50
CA VAL A 183 -30.84 2.53 -32.95
C VAL A 183 -31.18 2.48 -31.46
N ALA A 184 -32.02 1.54 -31.04
CA ALA A 184 -32.37 1.37 -29.63
C ALA A 184 -31.18 0.89 -28.79
N PHE A 185 -30.37 -0.05 -29.32
CA PHE A 185 -29.15 -0.52 -28.69
C PHE A 185 -28.14 0.62 -28.48
N PHE A 186 -27.78 1.35 -29.54
CA PHE A 186 -26.86 2.48 -29.43
C PHE A 186 -27.44 3.63 -28.62
N GLY A 187 -28.76 3.87 -28.65
CA GLY A 187 -29.44 4.84 -27.81
C GLY A 187 -29.34 4.49 -26.33
N ALA A 188 -29.55 3.23 -25.96
CA ALA A 188 -29.37 2.74 -24.59
C ALA A 188 -27.90 2.81 -24.14
N ALA A 189 -26.96 2.45 -25.00
CA ALA A 189 -25.52 2.57 -24.72
C ALA A 189 -25.11 4.04 -24.52
N LEU A 190 -25.63 4.95 -25.34
CA LEU A 190 -25.40 6.38 -25.17
C LEU A 190 -26.01 6.91 -23.86
N ALA A 191 -27.24 6.51 -23.52
CA ALA A 191 -27.88 6.93 -22.26
C ALA A 191 -27.07 6.45 -21.04
N LEU A 192 -26.58 5.18 -21.06
CA LEU A 192 -25.73 4.64 -20.02
C LEU A 192 -24.38 5.35 -19.93
N ALA A 193 -23.76 5.65 -21.08
CA ALA A 193 -22.51 6.40 -21.15
C ALA A 193 -22.66 7.83 -20.61
N LEU A 194 -23.76 8.52 -20.94
CA LEU A 194 -24.06 9.86 -20.42
C LEU A 194 -24.34 9.83 -18.92
N LEU A 195 -25.11 8.85 -18.44
CA LEU A 195 -25.37 8.68 -17.02
C LEU A 195 -24.04 8.47 -16.25
N SER A 196 -23.18 7.56 -16.74
CA SER A 196 -21.89 7.31 -16.12
C SER A 196 -21.00 8.56 -16.13
N LEU A 197 -21.00 9.32 -17.23
CA LEU A 197 -20.29 10.58 -17.35
C LEU A 197 -20.79 11.60 -16.32
N LEU A 198 -22.08 11.84 -16.24
CA LEU A 198 -22.68 12.78 -15.29
C LEU A 198 -22.38 12.40 -13.84
N LEU A 199 -22.55 11.12 -13.47
CA LEU A 199 -22.22 10.64 -12.13
C LEU A 199 -20.74 10.85 -11.80
N ALA A 200 -19.83 10.57 -12.73
CA ALA A 200 -18.41 10.83 -12.55
C ALA A 200 -18.10 12.31 -12.37
N GLN A 201 -18.73 13.20 -13.16
CA GLN A 201 -18.51 14.65 -13.05
C GLN A 201 -19.12 15.24 -11.77
N ILE A 202 -20.30 14.77 -11.36
CA ILE A 202 -20.91 15.16 -10.06
C ILE A 202 -19.97 14.76 -8.93
N THR A 203 -19.42 13.53 -8.95
CA THR A 203 -18.48 13.05 -7.94
C THR A 203 -17.19 13.89 -7.91
N LYS A 204 -16.62 14.21 -9.08
CA LYS A 204 -15.43 15.09 -9.19
C LYS A 204 -15.72 16.49 -8.66
N GLY A 205 -16.85 17.10 -9.07
CA GLY A 205 -17.25 18.41 -8.61
C GLY A 205 -17.50 18.45 -7.10
N ALA A 206 -18.20 17.45 -6.56
CA ALA A 206 -18.42 17.33 -5.12
C ALA A 206 -17.11 17.15 -4.34
N ALA A 207 -16.20 16.32 -4.85
CA ALA A 207 -14.87 16.14 -4.25
C ALA A 207 -14.04 17.43 -4.29
N LEU A 208 -14.05 18.17 -5.41
CA LEU A 208 -13.38 19.46 -5.51
C LEU A 208 -13.93 20.47 -4.48
N LEU A 209 -15.24 20.56 -4.34
CA LEU A 209 -15.90 21.47 -3.39
C LEU A 209 -15.63 21.07 -1.93
N ALA A 210 -15.75 19.79 -1.62
CA ALA A 210 -15.44 19.25 -0.29
C ALA A 210 -13.96 19.46 0.08
N GLY A 211 -13.06 19.31 -0.91
CA GLY A 211 -11.63 19.53 -0.76
C GLY A 211 -11.18 21.00 -0.75
N TRP A 212 -12.09 21.95 -0.99
CA TRP A 212 -11.74 23.37 -1.07
C TRP A 212 -11.34 23.98 0.27
N ARG A 213 -12.03 23.61 1.35
CA ARG A 213 -11.74 24.11 2.70
C ARG A 213 -10.53 23.36 3.26
N ARG A 214 -9.38 24.02 3.33
CA ARG A 214 -8.22 23.51 4.06
C ARG A 214 -8.51 23.64 5.56
N GLY A 215 -8.26 22.58 6.33
CA GLY A 215 -8.22 22.67 7.77
C GLY A 215 -7.03 23.54 8.23
N PRO A 216 -7.06 24.10 9.45
CA PRO A 216 -5.92 24.82 9.99
C PRO A 216 -4.69 23.90 10.05
N PRO A 217 -3.46 24.46 9.90
CA PRO A 217 -2.24 23.69 10.10
C PRO A 217 -2.28 23.06 11.50
N ALA A 218 -1.97 21.78 11.57
CA ALA A 218 -1.94 21.10 12.86
C ALA A 218 -0.79 21.66 13.70
N ALA A 219 -1.08 22.02 14.97
CA ALA A 219 -0.05 22.43 15.93
C ALA A 219 1.03 21.33 16.09
N PRO A 220 2.29 21.63 16.45
CA PRO A 220 3.29 20.60 16.66
C PRO A 220 2.84 19.59 17.72
N ALA A 221 3.05 18.31 17.49
CA ALA A 221 2.77 17.26 18.48
C ALA A 221 3.90 17.25 19.51
N SER A 222 3.56 16.93 20.75
CA SER A 222 4.49 16.95 21.89
C SER A 222 4.65 15.58 22.58
N GLY A 223 3.96 14.56 22.10
CA GLY A 223 4.01 13.21 22.66
C GLY A 223 5.25 12.41 22.23
N PRO A 224 5.50 11.24 22.87
CA PRO A 224 6.54 10.34 22.45
C PRO A 224 6.24 9.78 21.05
N LEU A 225 7.27 9.70 20.22
CA LEU A 225 7.14 9.16 18.86
C LEU A 225 6.90 7.64 18.92
N PRO A 226 5.94 7.10 18.14
CA PRO A 226 5.68 5.67 18.09
C PRO A 226 6.76 4.90 17.30
N GLU A 227 6.82 3.59 17.51
CA GLU A 227 7.60 2.70 16.64
C GLU A 227 6.92 2.55 15.27
N VAL A 228 7.72 2.67 14.20
CA VAL A 228 7.27 2.56 12.82
C VAL A 228 8.02 1.46 12.11
N SER A 229 7.31 0.53 11.48
CA SER A 229 7.88 -0.45 10.57
C SER A 229 7.48 -0.13 9.13
N LEU A 230 8.47 -0.01 8.25
CA LEU A 230 8.29 0.16 6.82
C LEU A 230 8.48 -1.19 6.13
N LEU A 231 7.49 -1.63 5.39
CA LEU A 231 7.57 -2.83 4.57
C LEU A 231 7.89 -2.42 3.12
N VAL A 232 8.98 -2.94 2.57
CA VAL A 232 9.45 -2.64 1.22
C VAL A 232 9.58 -3.95 0.45
N PRO A 233 8.56 -4.36 -0.31
CA PRO A 233 8.62 -5.57 -1.11
C PRO A 233 9.52 -5.37 -2.33
N LEU A 234 10.44 -6.30 -2.52
CA LEU A 234 11.40 -6.31 -3.63
C LEU A 234 11.21 -7.58 -4.45
N PHE A 235 11.19 -7.44 -5.78
CA PHE A 235 11.10 -8.58 -6.68
C PHE A 235 11.82 -8.33 -7.99
N ARG A 236 12.90 -9.10 -8.25
CA ARG A 236 13.76 -8.99 -9.43
C ARG A 236 14.34 -7.59 -9.62
N GLU A 237 14.92 -7.06 -8.54
CA GLU A 237 15.56 -5.75 -8.51
C GLU A 237 17.09 -5.88 -8.62
N GLU A 238 17.66 -5.40 -9.74
CA GLU A 238 19.08 -5.53 -10.05
C GLU A 238 19.93 -4.34 -9.57
N HIS A 239 19.39 -3.12 -9.63
CA HIS A 239 20.18 -1.89 -9.47
C HIS A 239 19.68 -0.95 -8.37
N ILE A 240 18.63 -1.33 -7.64
CA ILE A 240 17.90 -0.38 -6.79
C ILE A 240 18.42 -0.32 -5.35
N ALA A 241 19.16 -1.35 -4.86
CA ALA A 241 19.47 -1.52 -3.45
C ALA A 241 20.19 -0.29 -2.84
N ASP A 242 21.28 0.18 -3.47
CA ASP A 242 22.03 1.33 -2.94
C ASP A 242 21.23 2.63 -2.98
N THR A 243 20.43 2.81 -4.02
CA THR A 243 19.58 3.99 -4.17
C THR A 243 18.44 3.98 -3.14
N LEU A 244 17.81 2.84 -2.92
CA LEU A 244 16.78 2.64 -1.92
C LEU A 244 17.31 2.91 -0.50
N VAL A 245 18.41 2.27 -0.12
CA VAL A 245 19.05 2.49 1.19
C VAL A 245 19.40 3.96 1.40
N ARG A 246 19.96 4.63 0.40
CA ARG A 246 20.27 6.06 0.45
C ARG A 246 19.02 6.93 0.61
N ARG A 247 17.92 6.64 -0.11
CA ARG A 247 16.65 7.36 0.00
C ARG A 247 16.02 7.19 1.39
N LEU A 248 15.96 5.95 1.90
CA LEU A 248 15.45 5.64 3.23
C LEU A 248 16.32 6.25 4.34
N SER A 249 17.63 6.36 4.12
CA SER A 249 18.54 6.99 5.07
C SER A 249 18.34 8.52 5.21
N ARG A 250 17.63 9.15 4.26
CA ARG A 250 17.25 10.58 4.35
C ARG A 250 16.04 10.85 5.23
N LEU A 251 15.30 9.80 5.65
CA LEU A 251 14.12 9.96 6.50
C LEU A 251 14.51 10.55 7.85
N ASP A 252 13.84 11.64 8.24
CA ASP A 252 14.01 12.30 9.54
C ASP A 252 13.11 11.64 10.60
N TYR A 253 13.60 10.52 11.14
CA TYR A 253 12.95 9.80 12.23
C TYR A 253 14.03 9.13 13.11
N PRO A 254 13.83 9.04 14.46
CA PRO A 254 14.80 8.36 15.32
C PRO A 254 15.03 6.93 14.88
N ARG A 255 16.28 6.56 14.59
CA ARG A 255 16.62 5.22 14.05
C ARG A 255 16.24 4.08 14.99
N ALA A 256 16.23 4.33 16.28
CA ALA A 256 15.80 3.36 17.29
C ALA A 256 14.29 3.07 17.26
N LEU A 257 13.49 3.96 16.66
CA LEU A 257 12.04 3.83 16.49
C LEU A 257 11.62 3.52 15.06
N LEU A 258 12.58 3.40 14.15
CA LEU A 258 12.35 3.09 12.74
C LEU A 258 12.92 1.72 12.39
N GLU A 259 12.10 0.87 11.83
CA GLU A 259 12.48 -0.42 11.27
C GLU A 259 12.10 -0.47 9.80
N VAL A 260 12.99 -0.99 8.96
CA VAL A 260 12.68 -1.26 7.55
C VAL A 260 12.85 -2.74 7.27
N LEU A 261 11.80 -3.36 6.76
CA LEU A 261 11.80 -4.75 6.33
C LEU A 261 11.84 -4.81 4.80
N LEU A 262 12.99 -5.21 4.24
CA LEU A 262 13.14 -5.51 2.83
C LEU A 262 12.59 -6.93 2.61
N VAL A 263 11.47 -7.03 1.91
CA VAL A 263 10.71 -8.28 1.78
C VAL A 263 11.05 -8.95 0.46
N LEU A 264 11.59 -10.16 0.52
CA LEU A 264 12.15 -10.90 -0.63
C LEU A 264 11.43 -12.23 -0.81
N GLU A 265 11.14 -12.64 -2.03
CA GLU A 265 10.71 -14.01 -2.31
C GLU A 265 11.91 -14.99 -2.27
N ALA A 266 11.70 -16.19 -1.74
CA ALA A 266 12.77 -17.20 -1.60
C ALA A 266 13.42 -17.58 -2.93
N GLY A 267 12.66 -17.59 -4.03
CA GLY A 267 13.14 -17.87 -5.38
C GLY A 267 13.81 -16.69 -6.09
N ASP A 268 13.92 -15.51 -5.47
CA ASP A 268 14.51 -14.31 -6.11
C ASP A 268 16.02 -14.17 -5.79
N ASP A 269 16.83 -14.96 -6.48
CA ASP A 269 18.28 -14.93 -6.34
C ASP A 269 18.92 -13.63 -6.84
N LEU A 270 18.28 -12.92 -7.79
CA LEU A 270 18.80 -11.69 -8.35
C LEU A 270 18.84 -10.59 -7.29
N THR A 271 17.69 -10.30 -6.68
CA THR A 271 17.58 -9.29 -5.62
C THR A 271 18.43 -9.67 -4.40
N ARG A 272 18.47 -10.97 -4.03
CA ARG A 272 19.28 -11.46 -2.91
C ARG A 272 20.77 -11.18 -3.12
N ARG A 273 21.32 -11.47 -4.32
CA ARG A 273 22.72 -11.20 -4.66
C ARG A 273 23.03 -9.70 -4.65
N THR A 274 22.09 -8.88 -5.11
CA THR A 274 22.24 -7.42 -5.10
C THR A 274 22.33 -6.88 -3.67
N LEU A 275 21.41 -7.29 -2.79
CA LEU A 275 21.42 -6.89 -1.39
C LEU A 275 22.62 -7.42 -0.62
N ALA A 276 23.13 -8.63 -0.93
CA ALA A 276 24.34 -9.17 -0.28
C ALA A 276 25.61 -8.33 -0.54
N ARG A 277 25.61 -7.47 -1.56
CA ARG A 277 26.72 -6.55 -1.89
C ARG A 277 26.55 -5.17 -1.27
N THR A 278 25.35 -4.84 -0.78
CA THR A 278 25.00 -3.53 -0.23
C THR A 278 25.05 -3.60 1.30
N PRO A 279 25.88 -2.78 1.97
CA PRO A 279 25.89 -2.72 3.42
C PRO A 279 24.55 -2.17 3.93
N LEU A 280 23.82 -2.96 4.69
CA LEU A 280 22.56 -2.56 5.28
C LEU A 280 22.80 -2.00 6.69
N PRO A 281 22.27 -0.80 7.01
CA PRO A 281 22.28 -0.28 8.38
C PRO A 281 21.48 -1.21 9.32
N PRO A 282 21.76 -1.24 10.63
CA PRO A 282 21.10 -2.17 11.58
C PRO A 282 19.59 -2.04 11.70
N TRP A 283 19.03 -0.87 11.34
CA TRP A 283 17.57 -0.63 11.31
C TRP A 283 16.90 -1.09 10.00
N ILE A 284 17.69 -1.59 9.03
CA ILE A 284 17.19 -2.23 7.79
C ILE A 284 17.53 -3.72 7.85
N ARG A 285 16.54 -4.58 7.73
CA ARG A 285 16.74 -6.03 7.69
C ARG A 285 15.92 -6.70 6.59
N THR A 286 16.34 -7.87 6.18
CA THR A 286 15.65 -8.66 5.15
C THR A 286 14.70 -9.67 5.78
N VAL A 287 13.54 -9.88 5.14
CA VAL A 287 12.58 -10.94 5.44
C VAL A 287 12.36 -11.76 4.18
N THR A 288 12.73 -13.04 4.20
CA THR A 288 12.56 -13.93 3.05
C THR A 288 11.24 -14.68 3.18
N VAL A 289 10.38 -14.53 2.18
CA VAL A 289 9.06 -15.18 2.10
C VAL A 289 9.25 -16.55 1.46
N PRO A 290 8.83 -17.65 2.10
CA PRO A 290 8.90 -18.99 1.52
C PRO A 290 8.11 -19.11 0.21
N GLU A 291 8.54 -20.03 -0.66
CA GLU A 291 7.81 -20.32 -1.91
C GLU A 291 6.37 -20.73 -1.63
N GLY A 292 5.48 -20.43 -2.56
CA GLY A 292 4.06 -20.74 -2.42
C GLY A 292 3.34 -20.73 -3.76
N PRO A 293 2.06 -21.12 -3.78
CA PRO A 293 1.27 -21.22 -5.01
C PRO A 293 1.03 -19.88 -5.68
N VAL A 294 1.07 -18.78 -4.93
CA VAL A 294 0.98 -17.41 -5.46
C VAL A 294 2.21 -16.61 -5.03
N THR A 295 2.81 -15.89 -5.98
CA THR A 295 3.92 -14.96 -5.75
C THR A 295 3.40 -13.56 -6.01
N THR A 296 2.95 -12.90 -4.94
CA THR A 296 2.30 -11.58 -5.02
C THR A 296 2.79 -10.64 -3.91
N LYS A 297 2.83 -9.35 -4.21
CA LYS A 297 3.16 -8.30 -3.24
C LYS A 297 2.34 -8.42 -1.94
N PRO A 298 1.00 -8.54 -1.97
CA PRO A 298 0.19 -8.63 -0.76
C PRO A 298 0.48 -9.88 0.09
N ARG A 299 0.76 -11.04 -0.51
CA ARG A 299 1.20 -12.23 0.23
C ARG A 299 2.51 -11.97 0.97
N ALA A 300 3.46 -11.36 0.28
CA ALA A 300 4.75 -11.01 0.86
C ALA A 300 4.61 -10.00 2.01
N LEU A 301 3.77 -8.98 1.84
CA LEU A 301 3.47 -8.00 2.90
C LEU A 301 2.82 -8.65 4.13
N ASN A 302 1.83 -9.53 3.95
CA ASN A 302 1.17 -10.27 5.04
C ASN A 302 2.15 -11.15 5.83
N TYR A 303 3.08 -11.81 5.13
CA TYR A 303 4.12 -12.59 5.78
C TYR A 303 5.07 -11.70 6.59
N ALA A 304 5.58 -10.63 5.98
CA ALA A 304 6.52 -9.71 6.61
C ALA A 304 5.90 -8.95 7.80
N LEU A 305 4.60 -8.65 7.75
CA LEU A 305 3.86 -7.99 8.83
C LEU A 305 4.00 -8.73 10.18
N ARG A 306 4.15 -10.05 10.16
CA ARG A 306 4.33 -10.87 11.37
C ARG A 306 5.68 -10.59 12.07
N PHE A 307 6.68 -10.18 11.31
CA PHE A 307 8.03 -9.82 11.79
C PHE A 307 8.17 -8.34 12.14
N ALA A 308 7.20 -7.51 11.79
CA ALA A 308 7.22 -6.08 12.06
C ALA A 308 6.93 -5.79 13.54
N ARG A 309 7.63 -4.80 14.13
CA ARG A 309 7.49 -4.39 15.53
C ARG A 309 6.64 -3.13 15.70
N GLY A 310 6.59 -2.30 14.64
CA GLY A 310 5.98 -0.97 14.69
C GLY A 310 4.50 -0.96 15.03
N GLN A 311 4.08 0.04 15.77
CA GLN A 311 2.68 0.38 16.02
C GLN A 311 2.03 1.00 14.76
N ILE A 312 2.86 1.62 13.93
CA ILE A 312 2.49 2.13 12.61
C ILE A 312 3.22 1.29 11.56
N ILE A 313 2.46 0.79 10.59
CA ILE A 313 2.99 0.03 9.46
C ILE A 313 2.89 0.91 8.21
N GLY A 314 4.03 1.20 7.59
CA GLY A 314 4.12 1.95 6.34
C GLY A 314 4.53 1.06 5.18
N ILE A 315 4.08 1.39 3.96
CA ILE A 315 4.43 0.68 2.73
C ILE A 315 5.14 1.63 1.79
N TYR A 316 6.31 1.21 1.30
CA TYR A 316 7.01 1.84 0.19
C TYR A 316 7.34 0.82 -0.88
N ASP A 317 7.31 1.25 -2.14
CA ASP A 317 7.85 0.47 -3.25
C ASP A 317 9.36 0.73 -3.43
N ALA A 318 10.02 -0.13 -4.17
CA ALA A 318 11.49 -0.08 -4.34
C ALA A 318 11.98 1.24 -4.94
N GLU A 319 11.22 1.82 -5.86
CA GLU A 319 11.51 3.06 -6.56
C GLU A 319 11.13 4.35 -5.82
N ASP A 320 10.52 4.23 -4.65
CA ASP A 320 10.00 5.37 -3.90
C ASP A 320 11.09 6.31 -3.38
N SER A 321 10.79 7.60 -3.45
CA SER A 321 11.56 8.69 -2.88
C SER A 321 10.67 9.53 -1.97
N PRO A 322 10.48 9.11 -0.70
CA PRO A 322 9.63 9.82 0.24
C PRO A 322 10.24 11.15 0.70
N SER A 323 9.38 12.10 1.10
CA SER A 323 9.82 13.32 1.77
C SER A 323 10.51 12.98 3.10
N PRO A 324 11.62 13.64 3.46
CA PRO A 324 12.37 13.32 4.68
C PRO A 324 11.53 13.36 5.96
N ASP A 325 10.64 14.33 6.10
CA ASP A 325 9.78 14.56 7.26
C ASP A 325 8.51 13.69 7.30
N GLN A 326 8.29 12.84 6.28
CA GLN A 326 7.03 12.13 6.05
C GLN A 326 6.63 11.27 7.25
N ILE A 327 7.53 10.45 7.77
CA ILE A 327 7.24 9.54 8.88
C ILE A 327 6.88 10.32 10.14
N ARG A 328 7.59 11.41 10.42
CA ARG A 328 7.31 12.29 11.57
C ARG A 328 5.92 12.93 11.46
N ARG A 329 5.56 13.40 10.28
CA ARG A 329 4.22 13.97 10.01
C ARG A 329 3.11 12.94 10.17
N VAL A 330 3.33 11.72 9.69
CA VAL A 330 2.39 10.59 9.86
C VAL A 330 2.22 10.23 11.34
N ALA A 331 3.33 10.09 12.07
CA ALA A 331 3.30 9.78 13.51
C ALA A 331 2.50 10.85 14.28
N HIS A 332 2.78 12.13 14.03
CA HIS A 332 2.05 13.24 14.64
C HIS A 332 0.58 13.30 14.21
N HIS A 333 0.25 12.88 13.01
CA HIS A 333 -1.15 12.80 12.56
C HIS A 333 -1.89 11.72 13.35
N PHE A 334 -1.34 10.53 13.45
CA PHE A 334 -1.96 9.44 14.21
C PHE A 334 -2.08 9.72 15.71
N GLU A 335 -1.13 10.46 16.31
CA GLU A 335 -1.21 10.86 17.72
C GLU A 335 -2.47 11.69 18.02
N ARG A 336 -2.86 12.55 17.07
CA ARG A 336 -4.01 13.48 17.23
C ARG A 336 -5.30 12.93 16.69
N ALA A 337 -5.21 12.05 15.71
CA ALA A 337 -6.38 11.49 15.05
C ALA A 337 -7.10 10.51 16.00
N PRO A 338 -8.44 10.49 15.98
CA PRO A 338 -9.19 9.53 16.75
C PRO A 338 -8.84 8.09 16.32
N PRO A 339 -9.04 7.08 17.20
CA PRO A 339 -8.69 5.68 16.93
C PRO A 339 -9.34 5.11 15.65
N GLN A 340 -10.49 5.65 15.23
CA GLN A 340 -11.17 5.25 14.00
C GLN A 340 -10.37 5.61 12.74
N VAL A 341 -9.49 6.62 12.79
CA VAL A 341 -8.54 6.91 11.71
C VAL A 341 -7.46 5.84 11.75
N ALA A 342 -7.65 4.81 10.95
CA ALA A 342 -6.80 3.62 10.92
C ALA A 342 -5.74 3.67 9.82
N CYS A 343 -5.94 4.52 8.82
CA CYS A 343 -5.08 4.64 7.65
C CYS A 343 -4.80 6.12 7.32
N VAL A 344 -3.58 6.39 6.91
CA VAL A 344 -3.15 7.67 6.35
C VAL A 344 -2.53 7.42 4.98
N GLN A 345 -3.11 7.99 3.94
CA GLN A 345 -2.56 7.97 2.59
C GLN A 345 -1.81 9.28 2.32
N GLY A 346 -0.55 9.20 1.94
CA GLY A 346 0.22 10.33 1.42
C GLY A 346 -0.05 10.59 -0.06
N ILE A 347 0.65 11.55 -0.62
CA ILE A 347 0.53 11.93 -2.04
C ILE A 347 1.56 11.15 -2.86
N LEU A 348 1.12 10.44 -3.89
CA LEU A 348 2.01 9.95 -4.92
C LEU A 348 2.24 11.03 -5.98
N ASP A 349 3.49 11.24 -6.35
CA ASP A 349 3.92 12.24 -7.33
C ASP A 349 5.04 11.65 -8.20
N PHE A 350 5.46 12.35 -9.25
CA PHE A 350 6.49 11.86 -10.16
C PHE A 350 7.71 12.76 -10.17
N TYR A 351 8.93 12.15 -10.24
CA TYR A 351 10.18 12.92 -10.37
C TYR A 351 10.57 13.19 -11.83
N ASN A 352 9.96 12.52 -12.82
CA ASN A 352 10.22 12.69 -14.26
C ASN A 352 9.06 13.32 -15.06
N PRO A 353 8.32 14.34 -14.55
CA PRO A 353 7.14 14.90 -15.22
C PRO A 353 7.45 15.54 -16.58
N ARG A 354 8.72 15.89 -16.84
CA ARG A 354 9.15 16.55 -18.08
C ARG A 354 9.68 15.61 -19.14
N ALA A 355 9.75 14.30 -18.88
CA ALA A 355 10.33 13.32 -19.82
C ALA A 355 9.66 13.37 -21.21
N ASN A 356 8.33 13.46 -21.28
CA ASN A 356 7.58 13.66 -22.52
C ASN A 356 6.13 14.11 -22.23
N TRP A 357 5.32 14.23 -23.29
CA TRP A 357 3.90 14.61 -23.16
C TRP A 357 3.09 13.60 -22.33
N LEU A 358 3.31 12.30 -22.50
CA LEU A 358 2.60 11.25 -21.76
C LEU A 358 2.89 11.33 -20.25
N ALA A 359 4.16 11.50 -19.85
CA ALA A 359 4.55 11.69 -18.46
C ALA A 359 3.91 12.95 -17.86
N ARG A 360 3.81 14.05 -18.63
CA ARG A 360 3.11 15.28 -18.20
C ARG A 360 1.64 15.02 -17.93
N CYS A 361 0.93 14.35 -18.84
CA CYS A 361 -0.48 14.00 -18.68
C CYS A 361 -0.68 13.08 -17.47
N PHE A 362 0.19 12.10 -17.28
CA PHE A 362 0.13 11.17 -16.15
C PHE A 362 0.37 11.89 -14.81
N THR A 363 1.31 12.84 -14.78
CA THR A 363 1.54 13.67 -13.57
C THR A 363 0.31 14.54 -13.25
N ILE A 364 -0.35 15.13 -14.25
CA ILE A 364 -1.58 15.89 -14.03
C ILE A 364 -2.71 15.01 -13.51
N GLU A 365 -2.83 13.79 -14.03
CA GLU A 365 -3.82 12.82 -13.57
C GLU A 365 -3.59 12.43 -12.10
N TYR A 366 -2.33 12.12 -11.71
CA TYR A 366 -1.97 11.80 -10.33
C TYR A 366 -2.20 12.99 -9.39
N ALA A 367 -1.80 14.19 -9.80
CA ALA A 367 -2.11 15.40 -9.04
C ALA A 367 -3.63 15.58 -8.84
N THR A 368 -4.44 15.28 -9.86
CA THR A 368 -5.90 15.36 -9.78
C THR A 368 -6.44 14.31 -8.81
N TRP A 369 -5.92 13.08 -8.86
CA TRP A 369 -6.32 11.99 -7.99
C TRP A 369 -5.94 12.25 -6.53
N PHE A 370 -4.66 12.47 -6.23
CA PHE A 370 -4.15 12.55 -4.87
C PHE A 370 -4.33 13.92 -4.20
N ARG A 371 -4.48 15.02 -4.95
CA ARG A 371 -4.60 16.37 -4.37
C ARG A 371 -6.02 16.93 -4.39
N ILE A 372 -6.93 16.38 -5.20
CA ILE A 372 -8.31 16.83 -5.32
C ILE A 372 -9.30 15.71 -4.99
N LEU A 373 -9.25 14.59 -5.73
CA LEU A 373 -10.29 13.56 -5.64
C LEU A 373 -10.24 12.80 -4.32
N LEU A 374 -9.14 12.15 -3.98
CA LEU A 374 -9.06 11.37 -2.75
C LEU A 374 -9.33 12.20 -1.48
N PRO A 375 -8.75 13.41 -1.31
CA PRO A 375 -9.09 14.27 -0.18
C PRO A 375 -10.57 14.67 -0.14
N GLY A 376 -11.18 14.90 -1.29
CA GLY A 376 -12.59 15.19 -1.39
C GLY A 376 -13.47 14.01 -1.02
N LEU A 377 -13.16 12.80 -1.53
CA LEU A 377 -13.89 11.56 -1.21
C LEU A 377 -13.81 11.24 0.28
N ALA A 378 -12.64 11.35 0.90
CA ALA A 378 -12.47 11.17 2.34
C ALA A 378 -13.35 12.12 3.16
N ARG A 379 -13.38 13.41 2.79
CA ARG A 379 -14.23 14.42 3.46
C ARG A 379 -15.72 14.20 3.24
N LEU A 380 -16.10 13.59 2.13
CA LEU A 380 -17.48 13.16 1.89
C LEU A 380 -17.86 11.93 2.70
N GLY A 381 -16.90 11.29 3.38
CA GLY A 381 -17.13 10.04 4.13
C GLY A 381 -17.32 8.83 3.21
N PHE A 382 -16.78 8.88 2.00
CA PHE A 382 -16.79 7.75 1.07
C PHE A 382 -15.63 6.79 1.35
N PRO A 383 -15.75 5.49 1.02
CA PRO A 383 -14.62 4.58 1.04
C PRO A 383 -13.49 5.10 0.15
N VAL A 384 -12.26 5.15 0.66
CA VAL A 384 -11.11 5.67 -0.08
C VAL A 384 -10.34 4.50 -0.69
N PRO A 385 -10.28 4.37 -2.03
CA PRO A 385 -9.38 3.40 -2.65
C PRO A 385 -7.94 3.88 -2.46
N LEU A 386 -7.13 3.07 -1.77
CA LEU A 386 -5.75 3.43 -1.43
C LEU A 386 -4.84 3.33 -2.65
N GLY A 387 -3.73 4.05 -2.63
CA GLY A 387 -2.59 3.81 -3.50
C GLY A 387 -1.69 2.70 -2.95
N GLY A 388 -0.95 2.01 -3.83
CA GLY A 388 -0.14 0.84 -3.48
C GLY A 388 1.09 1.12 -2.62
N THR A 389 1.42 2.39 -2.41
CA THR A 389 2.55 2.86 -1.62
C THR A 389 2.24 4.17 -0.91
N THR A 390 3.16 4.64 -0.05
CA THR A 390 2.99 5.88 0.74
C THR A 390 1.71 5.83 1.58
N VAL A 391 1.42 4.66 2.10
CA VAL A 391 0.25 4.37 2.91
C VAL A 391 0.68 3.83 4.26
N PHE A 392 0.06 4.33 5.31
CA PHE A 392 0.41 4.03 6.70
C PHE A 392 -0.82 3.60 7.46
N PHE A 393 -0.67 2.58 8.29
CA PHE A 393 -1.77 1.96 9.01
C PHE A 393 -1.46 1.92 10.51
N ARG A 394 -2.48 2.08 11.36
CA ARG A 394 -2.41 1.54 12.71
C ARG A 394 -2.36 0.02 12.62
N ARG A 395 -1.36 -0.58 13.25
CA ARG A 395 -1.16 -2.03 13.21
C ARG A 395 -2.39 -2.80 13.64
N GLU A 396 -3.00 -2.42 14.77
CA GLU A 396 -4.19 -3.08 15.30
C GLU A 396 -5.35 -3.11 14.30
N ALA A 397 -5.57 -2.02 13.58
CA ALA A 397 -6.61 -1.95 12.57
C ALA A 397 -6.28 -2.81 11.34
N LEU A 398 -5.01 -2.81 10.91
CA LEU A 398 -4.55 -3.65 9.79
C LEU A 398 -4.69 -5.14 10.12
N ASP A 399 -4.32 -5.54 11.33
CA ASP A 399 -4.50 -6.92 11.82
C ASP A 399 -6.00 -7.29 11.91
N HIS A 400 -6.85 -6.37 12.41
CA HIS A 400 -8.29 -6.59 12.55
C HIS A 400 -8.99 -6.81 11.19
N VAL A 401 -8.60 -6.10 10.14
CA VAL A 401 -9.19 -6.28 8.80
C VAL A 401 -8.56 -7.44 8.02
N GLY A 402 -7.56 -8.12 8.57
CA GLY A 402 -6.92 -9.29 7.97
C GLY A 402 -5.84 -8.94 6.93
N GLY A 403 -5.17 -7.77 7.03
CA GLY A 403 -4.08 -7.38 6.13
C GLY A 403 -4.54 -7.22 4.67
N TRP A 404 -3.71 -7.61 3.71
CA TRP A 404 -3.95 -7.49 2.27
C TRP A 404 -4.52 -8.79 1.67
N ASP A 405 -5.41 -8.69 0.69
CA ASP A 405 -5.86 -9.87 -0.06
C ASP A 405 -4.76 -10.33 -1.03
N ALA A 406 -4.17 -11.50 -0.75
CA ALA A 406 -3.07 -12.07 -1.52
C ALA A 406 -3.42 -12.35 -3.00
N HIS A 407 -4.71 -12.40 -3.34
CA HIS A 407 -5.21 -12.73 -4.66
C HIS A 407 -5.72 -11.50 -5.44
N ASN A 408 -5.77 -10.31 -4.82
CA ASN A 408 -6.19 -9.10 -5.51
C ASN A 408 -4.99 -8.43 -6.20
N VAL A 409 -5.18 -7.97 -7.43
CA VAL A 409 -4.15 -7.26 -8.20
C VAL A 409 -4.09 -5.75 -7.89
N THR A 410 -5.05 -5.25 -7.11
CA THR A 410 -5.08 -3.93 -6.46
C THR A 410 -5.52 -4.10 -5.02
N GLU A 411 -4.70 -4.82 -4.28
CA GLU A 411 -4.88 -5.15 -2.87
C GLU A 411 -5.06 -3.93 -1.96
N ASP A 412 -4.51 -2.82 -2.38
CA ASP A 412 -4.56 -1.50 -1.78
C ASP A 412 -5.97 -0.88 -1.86
N ALA A 413 -6.54 -0.81 -3.06
CA ALA A 413 -7.89 -0.30 -3.26
C ALA A 413 -8.93 -1.16 -2.52
N ASP A 414 -8.76 -2.48 -2.52
CA ASP A 414 -9.58 -3.43 -1.76
C ASP A 414 -9.46 -3.18 -0.25
N LEU A 415 -8.24 -3.03 0.25
CA LEU A 415 -7.99 -2.77 1.67
C LEU A 415 -8.67 -1.47 2.12
N GLY A 416 -8.64 -0.41 1.30
CA GLY A 416 -9.35 0.84 1.58
C GLY A 416 -10.86 0.64 1.75
N VAL A 417 -11.48 -0.18 0.91
CA VAL A 417 -12.90 -0.55 1.03
C VAL A 417 -13.15 -1.41 2.27
N ARG A 418 -12.28 -2.39 2.57
CA ARG A 418 -12.41 -3.22 3.77
C ARG A 418 -12.29 -2.41 5.05
N LEU A 419 -11.33 -1.47 5.13
CA LEU A 419 -11.24 -0.55 6.26
C LEU A 419 -12.56 0.18 6.50
N ALA A 420 -13.15 0.76 5.45
CA ALA A 420 -14.45 1.44 5.56
C ALA A 420 -15.57 0.50 6.00
N ARG A 421 -15.61 -0.76 5.52
CA ARG A 421 -16.60 -1.78 5.95
C ARG A 421 -16.48 -2.15 7.42
N PHE A 422 -15.28 -2.08 7.99
CA PHE A 422 -15.03 -2.33 9.41
C PHE A 422 -15.18 -1.06 10.28
N GLY A 423 -15.68 0.04 9.69
CA GLY A 423 -15.95 1.29 10.41
C GLY A 423 -14.72 2.17 10.61
N TYR A 424 -13.61 1.86 9.94
CA TYR A 424 -12.41 2.69 9.97
C TYR A 424 -12.44 3.80 8.92
N VAL A 425 -11.67 4.84 9.19
CA VAL A 425 -11.51 6.02 8.33
C VAL A 425 -10.10 6.07 7.77
N THR A 426 -10.00 6.46 6.52
CA THR A 426 -8.73 6.81 5.87
C THR A 426 -8.62 8.32 5.74
N ASP A 427 -7.56 8.88 6.31
CA ASP A 427 -7.19 10.29 6.14
C ASP A 427 -6.15 10.48 5.04
N LEU A 428 -6.13 11.67 4.46
CA LEU A 428 -5.16 12.08 3.44
C LEU A 428 -4.19 13.10 4.04
N LEU A 429 -2.89 12.84 3.93
CA LEU A 429 -1.85 13.73 4.41
C LEU A 429 -1.06 14.31 3.24
N ALA A 430 -0.90 15.64 3.22
CA ALA A 430 -0.18 16.34 2.16
C ALA A 430 1.35 16.16 2.29
N THR A 431 1.83 14.92 2.23
CA THR A 431 3.24 14.56 2.22
C THR A 431 3.53 13.70 1.00
N PRO A 432 4.41 14.14 0.07
CA PRO A 432 4.64 13.45 -1.18
C PRO A 432 5.70 12.35 -1.07
N THR A 433 5.47 11.28 -1.84
CA THR A 433 6.50 10.35 -2.29
C THR A 433 6.58 10.43 -3.80
N ARG A 434 7.80 10.49 -4.34
CA ARG A 434 8.03 10.58 -5.78
C ARG A 434 8.44 9.23 -6.32
N GLU A 435 7.86 8.87 -7.46
CA GLU A 435 8.15 7.66 -8.23
C GLU A 435 8.40 7.97 -9.71
N GLU A 436 8.65 6.97 -10.55
CA GLU A 436 8.85 7.14 -11.99
C GLU A 436 7.52 7.06 -12.74
N ALA A 437 7.16 8.12 -13.48
CA ALA A 437 6.03 8.08 -14.41
C ALA A 437 6.36 7.25 -15.65
N ASN A 438 5.46 6.33 -16.02
CA ASN A 438 5.53 5.67 -17.31
C ASN A 438 5.45 6.70 -18.45
N ASN A 439 6.50 6.75 -19.26
CA ASN A 439 6.63 7.67 -20.40
C ASN A 439 6.44 7.00 -21.77
N ARG A 440 6.03 5.71 -21.79
CA ARG A 440 5.75 4.95 -23.01
C ARG A 440 4.30 4.46 -23.01
N PRO A 441 3.59 4.54 -24.17
CA PRO A 441 2.16 4.22 -24.22
C PRO A 441 1.83 2.79 -23.79
N TRP A 442 2.57 1.79 -24.28
CA TRP A 442 2.25 0.39 -24.00
C TRP A 442 2.51 -0.04 -22.54
N PRO A 443 3.66 0.27 -21.91
CA PRO A 443 3.84 0.08 -20.48
C PRO A 443 2.76 0.78 -19.63
N TRP A 444 2.37 1.99 -20.01
CA TRP A 444 1.26 2.71 -19.37
C TRP A 444 -0.07 1.94 -19.50
N VAL A 445 -0.41 1.45 -20.69
CA VAL A 445 -1.64 0.66 -20.92
C VAL A 445 -1.62 -0.63 -20.09
N ARG A 446 -0.48 -1.31 -19.97
CA ARG A 446 -0.32 -2.50 -19.11
C ARG A 446 -0.57 -2.17 -17.64
N GLN A 447 0.06 -1.12 -17.11
CA GLN A 447 -0.13 -0.68 -15.74
C GLN A 447 -1.61 -0.31 -15.47
N ARG A 448 -2.20 0.48 -16.35
CA ARG A 448 -3.59 0.91 -16.24
C ARG A 448 -4.58 -0.25 -16.36
N SER A 449 -4.34 -1.22 -17.24
CA SER A 449 -5.20 -2.39 -17.37
C SER A 449 -5.20 -3.23 -16.09
N ARG A 450 -4.07 -3.36 -15.40
CA ARG A 450 -3.99 -4.02 -14.10
C ARG A 450 -4.86 -3.30 -13.06
N TRP A 451 -4.78 -1.97 -12.97
CA TRP A 451 -5.59 -1.19 -12.03
C TRP A 451 -7.09 -1.31 -12.30
N LEU A 452 -7.50 -1.16 -13.56
CA LEU A 452 -8.91 -1.30 -13.93
C LEU A 452 -9.45 -2.72 -13.68
N LYS A 453 -8.63 -3.75 -13.98
CA LYS A 453 -8.95 -5.14 -13.64
C LYS A 453 -9.15 -5.32 -12.13
N GLY A 454 -8.24 -4.81 -11.32
CA GLY A 454 -8.34 -4.88 -9.87
C GLY A 454 -9.57 -4.16 -9.32
N TYR A 455 -9.92 -3.00 -9.89
CA TYR A 455 -11.16 -2.29 -9.53
C TYR A 455 -12.41 -3.10 -9.88
N MET A 456 -12.43 -3.78 -11.04
CA MET A 456 -13.52 -4.70 -11.41
C MET A 456 -13.61 -5.87 -10.42
N MET A 457 -12.47 -6.47 -10.02
CA MET A 457 -12.40 -7.56 -9.06
C MET A 457 -12.87 -7.10 -7.67
N THR A 458 -12.37 -6.00 -7.17
CA THR A 458 -12.75 -5.40 -5.88
C THR A 458 -14.26 -5.12 -5.84
N TRP A 459 -14.78 -4.46 -6.87
CA TRP A 459 -16.23 -4.24 -6.96
C TRP A 459 -17.03 -5.54 -6.94
N ALA A 460 -16.64 -6.53 -7.74
CA ALA A 460 -17.34 -7.81 -7.84
C ALA A 460 -17.33 -8.59 -6.53
N VAL A 461 -16.18 -8.61 -5.82
CA VAL A 461 -16.05 -9.28 -4.52
C VAL A 461 -16.96 -8.64 -3.47
N HIS A 462 -16.90 -7.32 -3.31
CA HIS A 462 -17.74 -6.64 -2.32
C HIS A 462 -19.23 -6.68 -2.67
N MET A 463 -19.58 -6.77 -3.95
CA MET A 463 -20.97 -6.92 -4.42
C MET A 463 -21.49 -8.37 -4.38
N ARG A 464 -20.70 -9.37 -3.94
CA ARG A 464 -21.23 -10.73 -3.70
C ARG A 464 -22.37 -10.74 -2.69
N ARG A 465 -22.30 -9.86 -1.67
CA ARG A 465 -23.30 -9.72 -0.61
C ARG A 465 -23.73 -8.25 -0.46
N PRO A 466 -24.51 -7.69 -1.42
CA PRO A 466 -24.81 -6.26 -1.48
C PRO A 466 -25.61 -5.76 -0.26
N ARG A 467 -26.46 -6.60 0.33
CA ARG A 467 -27.20 -6.26 1.56
C ARG A 467 -26.28 -6.11 2.77
N GLN A 468 -25.23 -6.94 2.86
CA GLN A 468 -24.23 -6.83 3.92
C GLN A 468 -23.38 -5.59 3.69
N LEU A 469 -22.89 -5.37 2.46
CA LEU A 469 -22.14 -4.15 2.11
C LEU A 469 -22.92 -2.88 2.44
N TRP A 470 -24.23 -2.86 2.17
CA TRP A 470 -25.12 -1.76 2.55
C TRP A 470 -25.18 -1.54 4.07
N ARG A 471 -25.22 -2.62 4.86
CA ARG A 471 -25.22 -2.52 6.33
C ARG A 471 -23.88 -2.04 6.86
N ASP A 472 -22.78 -2.55 6.31
CA ASP A 472 -21.42 -2.23 6.74
C ASP A 472 -21.07 -0.75 6.46
N LEU A 473 -21.41 -0.26 5.26
CA LEU A 473 -21.07 1.10 4.82
C LEU A 473 -22.17 2.14 5.10
N GLY A 474 -23.37 1.70 5.41
CA GLY A 474 -24.56 2.55 5.41
C GLY A 474 -24.97 3.02 4.00
N PRO A 475 -26.11 3.70 3.85
CA PRO A 475 -26.62 4.12 2.53
C PRO A 475 -25.67 5.10 1.82
N TRP A 476 -25.06 6.02 2.55
CA TRP A 476 -24.16 7.02 1.99
C TRP A 476 -22.81 6.44 1.54
N GLY A 477 -22.19 5.61 2.39
CA GLY A 477 -20.95 4.91 2.04
C GLY A 477 -21.14 3.92 0.90
N PHE A 478 -22.28 3.21 0.85
CA PHE A 478 -22.64 2.34 -0.28
C PHE A 478 -22.79 3.13 -1.58
N ALA A 479 -23.48 4.28 -1.55
CA ALA A 479 -23.56 5.15 -2.72
C ALA A 479 -22.17 5.64 -3.16
N GLY A 480 -21.32 6.04 -2.21
CA GLY A 480 -19.94 6.42 -2.48
C GLY A 480 -19.14 5.30 -3.13
N PHE A 481 -19.26 4.06 -2.63
CA PHE A 481 -18.62 2.89 -3.25
C PHE A 481 -19.06 2.70 -4.70
N GLN A 482 -20.37 2.79 -5.01
CA GLN A 482 -20.85 2.69 -6.39
C GLN A 482 -20.33 3.85 -7.26
N LEU A 483 -20.35 5.07 -6.74
CA LEU A 483 -19.90 6.27 -7.48
C LEU A 483 -18.39 6.27 -7.78
N ILE A 484 -17.58 5.62 -6.96
CA ILE A 484 -16.14 5.51 -7.18
C ILE A 484 -15.81 4.45 -8.23
N PHE A 485 -16.41 3.26 -8.13
CA PHE A 485 -16.02 2.12 -8.95
C PHE A 485 -16.79 2.06 -10.28
N VAL A 486 -18.11 2.20 -10.28
CA VAL A 486 -18.95 1.91 -11.45
C VAL A 486 -18.82 2.96 -12.56
N PRO A 487 -18.99 4.28 -12.32
CA PRO A 487 -18.96 5.26 -13.40
C PRO A 487 -17.64 5.31 -14.15
N GLY A 488 -16.52 5.22 -13.44
CA GLY A 488 -15.19 5.26 -14.06
C GLY A 488 -14.94 4.05 -14.98
N LEU A 489 -15.34 2.85 -14.56
CA LEU A 489 -15.23 1.63 -15.36
C LEU A 489 -16.15 1.69 -16.60
N LEU A 490 -17.42 2.08 -16.41
CA LEU A 490 -18.37 2.21 -17.52
C LEU A 490 -17.93 3.29 -18.51
N GLN A 491 -17.45 4.43 -18.01
CA GLN A 491 -16.95 5.51 -18.86
C GLN A 491 -15.78 5.05 -19.74
N ALA A 492 -14.82 4.28 -19.18
CA ALA A 492 -13.70 3.76 -19.95
C ALA A 492 -14.13 2.74 -21.01
N LEU A 493 -15.12 1.87 -20.71
CA LEU A 493 -15.64 0.88 -21.65
C LEU A 493 -16.55 1.49 -22.71
N LEU A 494 -17.36 2.49 -22.37
CA LEU A 494 -18.32 3.12 -23.27
C LEU A 494 -17.80 4.39 -23.95
N ALA A 495 -16.57 4.79 -23.69
CA ALA A 495 -15.95 5.96 -24.30
C ALA A 495 -16.04 5.99 -25.84
N PRO A 496 -15.88 4.88 -26.58
CA PRO A 496 -16.04 4.89 -28.03
C PRO A 496 -17.43 5.33 -28.50
N VAL A 497 -18.49 5.04 -27.72
CA VAL A 497 -19.85 5.53 -28.02
C VAL A 497 -19.90 7.05 -27.91
N LEU A 498 -19.27 7.63 -26.88
CA LEU A 498 -19.21 9.07 -26.70
C LEU A 498 -18.33 9.74 -27.76
N TRP A 499 -17.18 9.14 -28.08
CA TRP A 499 -16.25 9.69 -29.09
C TRP A 499 -16.81 9.62 -30.49
N SER A 500 -17.71 8.67 -30.79
CA SER A 500 -18.33 8.61 -32.11
C SER A 500 -19.10 9.91 -32.46
N PHE A 501 -19.52 10.70 -31.47
CA PHE A 501 -20.16 11.99 -31.69
C PHE A 501 -19.20 13.09 -32.16
N TRP A 502 -17.88 12.93 -32.02
CA TRP A 502 -16.92 13.82 -32.67
C TRP A 502 -17.05 13.79 -34.20
N LEU A 503 -17.53 12.65 -34.76
CA LEU A 503 -17.83 12.55 -36.19
C LEU A 503 -18.88 13.57 -36.62
N VAL A 504 -19.88 13.83 -35.77
CA VAL A 504 -20.93 14.83 -36.05
C VAL A 504 -20.32 16.23 -36.10
N LEU A 505 -19.41 16.55 -35.20
CA LEU A 505 -18.69 17.83 -35.20
C LEU A 505 -17.79 18.00 -36.42
N ALA A 506 -17.25 16.87 -36.95
CA ALA A 506 -16.47 16.85 -38.18
C ALA A 506 -17.33 16.84 -39.46
N GLY A 507 -18.66 16.97 -39.34
CA GLY A 507 -19.60 16.95 -40.47
C GLY A 507 -19.83 15.57 -41.09
N LEU A 508 -19.41 14.50 -40.40
CA LEU A 508 -19.59 13.12 -40.88
C LEU A 508 -20.94 12.55 -40.39
N PRO A 509 -21.56 11.64 -41.16
CA PRO A 509 -22.82 11.02 -40.77
C PRO A 509 -22.63 10.14 -39.51
N HIS A 510 -23.59 10.24 -38.58
CA HIS A 510 -23.60 9.42 -37.37
C HIS A 510 -24.94 8.68 -37.27
N PRO A 511 -24.97 7.38 -36.96
CA PRO A 511 -26.20 6.55 -36.97
C PRO A 511 -27.30 7.10 -36.05
N LEU A 512 -26.95 7.69 -34.91
CA LEU A 512 -27.92 8.25 -33.97
C LEU A 512 -28.27 9.73 -34.27
N ALA A 513 -27.50 10.43 -35.09
CA ALA A 513 -27.74 11.87 -35.34
C ALA A 513 -29.09 12.13 -36.01
N SER A 514 -29.51 11.24 -36.91
CA SER A 514 -30.83 11.30 -37.56
C SER A 514 -32.01 11.01 -36.64
N SER A 515 -31.76 10.30 -35.52
CA SER A 515 -32.78 9.94 -34.52
C SER A 515 -32.89 10.95 -33.38
N LEU A 516 -31.99 11.94 -33.30
CA LEU A 516 -31.96 12.95 -32.25
C LEU A 516 -32.55 14.26 -32.77
N SER A 517 -33.48 14.86 -32.02
CA SER A 517 -33.96 16.20 -32.29
C SER A 517 -32.85 17.26 -32.07
N ALA A 518 -32.98 18.42 -32.69
CA ALA A 518 -32.05 19.54 -32.49
C ALA A 518 -31.93 19.96 -31.00
N GLY A 519 -32.98 19.80 -30.21
CA GLY A 519 -32.96 20.02 -28.76
C GLY A 519 -32.11 19.02 -28.02
N GLN A 520 -32.28 17.72 -28.34
CA GLN A 520 -31.48 16.63 -27.73
C GLN A 520 -30.00 16.73 -28.11
N MET A 521 -29.71 17.09 -29.36
CA MET A 521 -28.33 17.33 -29.79
C MET A 521 -27.68 18.50 -29.04
N ARG A 522 -28.39 19.61 -28.84
CA ARG A 522 -27.89 20.74 -28.04
C ARG A 522 -27.65 20.35 -26.58
N LEU A 523 -28.57 19.59 -26.00
CA LEU A 523 -28.39 19.07 -24.63
C LEU A 523 -27.16 18.14 -24.52
N LEU A 524 -26.95 17.24 -25.49
CA LEU A 524 -25.82 16.36 -25.55
C LEU A 524 -24.47 17.15 -25.62
N VAL A 525 -24.37 18.10 -26.53
CA VAL A 525 -23.20 18.97 -26.65
C VAL A 525 -22.98 19.79 -25.38
N GLY A 526 -24.02 20.35 -24.78
CA GLY A 526 -23.95 21.06 -23.52
C GLY A 526 -23.45 20.19 -22.37
N THR A 527 -23.91 18.91 -22.32
CA THR A 527 -23.44 17.94 -21.33
C THR A 527 -21.95 17.64 -21.49
N PHE A 528 -21.47 17.43 -22.72
CA PHE A 528 -20.04 17.18 -22.97
C PHE A 528 -19.17 18.38 -22.61
N LEU A 529 -19.56 19.59 -23.02
CA LEU A 529 -18.81 20.80 -22.69
C LEU A 529 -18.75 21.05 -21.17
N THR A 530 -19.86 20.80 -20.47
CA THR A 530 -19.90 20.91 -18.99
C THR A 530 -19.02 19.87 -18.34
N ALA A 531 -19.07 18.62 -18.81
CA ALA A 531 -18.25 17.54 -18.31
C ALA A 531 -16.75 17.83 -18.49
N GLU A 532 -16.38 18.31 -19.66
CA GLU A 532 -14.99 18.71 -19.96
C GLU A 532 -14.55 19.91 -19.10
N ALA A 533 -15.42 20.91 -18.93
CA ALA A 533 -15.13 22.04 -18.06
C ALA A 533 -14.88 21.62 -16.60
N VAL A 534 -15.69 20.70 -16.05
CA VAL A 534 -15.47 20.17 -14.69
C VAL A 534 -14.14 19.42 -14.61
N SER A 535 -13.84 18.55 -15.58
CA SER A 535 -12.56 17.82 -15.63
C SER A 535 -11.36 18.77 -15.73
N LEU A 536 -11.47 19.79 -16.58
CA LEU A 536 -10.43 20.81 -16.76
C LEU A 536 -10.22 21.61 -15.47
N LEU A 537 -11.28 22.06 -14.82
CA LEU A 537 -11.21 22.80 -13.55
C LEU A 537 -10.56 21.95 -12.44
N CYS A 538 -10.92 20.68 -12.32
CA CYS A 538 -10.29 19.78 -11.36
C CYS A 538 -8.79 19.63 -11.63
N SER A 539 -8.39 19.43 -12.89
CA SER A 539 -6.98 19.28 -13.27
C SER A 539 -6.18 20.57 -13.10
N LEU A 540 -6.75 21.74 -13.46
CA LEU A 540 -6.13 23.04 -13.21
C LEU A 540 -5.93 23.30 -11.72
N ALA A 541 -6.97 23.02 -10.90
CA ALA A 541 -6.89 23.15 -9.45
C ALA A 541 -5.84 22.20 -8.84
N ALA A 542 -5.70 20.99 -9.38
CA ALA A 542 -4.72 20.01 -8.94
C ALA A 542 -3.29 20.45 -9.25
N VAL A 543 -3.03 20.89 -10.48
CA VAL A 543 -1.72 21.40 -10.89
C VAL A 543 -1.34 22.65 -10.11
N ALA A 544 -2.28 23.56 -9.88
CA ALA A 544 -2.06 24.76 -9.06
C ALA A 544 -1.72 24.45 -7.58
N ARG A 545 -2.13 23.28 -7.09
CA ARG A 545 -1.81 22.77 -5.73
C ARG A 545 -0.59 21.84 -5.71
N SER A 546 0.07 21.65 -6.84
CA SER A 546 1.26 20.79 -6.99
C SER A 546 2.50 21.64 -7.25
N PRO A 547 3.72 21.08 -7.09
CA PRO A 547 4.96 21.76 -7.48
C PRO A 547 5.13 21.85 -9.00
N HIS A 548 4.18 21.36 -9.78
CA HIS A 548 4.26 21.22 -11.24
C HIS A 548 3.50 22.33 -11.99
N GLY A 549 3.49 23.59 -11.51
CA GLY A 549 2.77 24.72 -12.14
C GLY A 549 3.06 24.91 -13.64
N GLY A 550 4.27 24.54 -14.10
CA GLY A 550 4.64 24.57 -15.51
C GLY A 550 3.85 23.59 -16.40
N LEU A 551 3.02 22.69 -15.84
CA LEU A 551 2.16 21.77 -16.59
C LEU A 551 0.78 22.36 -16.92
N LEU A 552 0.43 23.55 -16.43
CA LEU A 552 -0.86 24.19 -16.70
C LEU A 552 -1.19 24.26 -18.21
N PRO A 553 -0.25 24.59 -19.13
CA PRO A 553 -0.55 24.62 -20.56
C PRO A 553 -0.84 23.25 -21.18
N VAL A 554 -0.45 22.16 -20.49
CA VAL A 554 -0.68 20.78 -20.98
C VAL A 554 -2.09 20.29 -20.62
N VAL A 555 -2.71 20.85 -19.58
CA VAL A 555 -4.03 20.42 -19.09
C VAL A 555 -5.10 20.35 -20.19
N PRO A 556 -5.23 21.32 -21.10
CA PRO A 556 -6.20 21.25 -22.20
C PRO A 556 -5.97 20.08 -23.18
N THR A 557 -4.80 19.46 -23.18
CA THR A 557 -4.48 18.33 -24.09
C THR A 557 -4.85 16.97 -23.53
N LEU A 558 -5.38 16.89 -22.31
CA LEU A 558 -5.74 15.63 -21.65
C LEU A 558 -6.78 14.80 -22.42
N PHE A 559 -7.63 15.44 -23.24
CA PHE A 559 -8.61 14.71 -24.07
C PHE A 559 -7.94 13.76 -25.06
N LEU A 560 -6.69 14.04 -25.50
CA LEU A 560 -5.90 13.14 -26.37
C LEU A 560 -5.29 11.97 -25.59
N TYR A 561 -5.15 12.11 -24.26
CA TYR A 561 -4.59 11.09 -23.37
C TYR A 561 -5.62 10.03 -22.97
N TYR A 562 -6.88 10.39 -22.74
CA TYR A 562 -7.92 9.48 -22.27
C TYR A 562 -8.23 8.28 -23.17
N PRO A 563 -8.07 8.33 -24.52
CA PRO A 563 -8.21 7.15 -25.38
C PRO A 563 -7.34 5.95 -24.97
N LEU A 564 -6.15 6.16 -24.43
CA LEU A 564 -5.32 5.09 -23.89
C LEU A 564 -5.99 4.33 -22.74
N GLY A 565 -6.82 5.02 -21.93
CA GLY A 565 -7.59 4.41 -20.86
C GLY A 565 -8.63 3.42 -21.36
N THR A 566 -9.21 3.66 -22.53
CA THR A 566 -10.14 2.72 -23.16
C THR A 566 -9.45 1.43 -23.61
N LEU A 567 -8.28 1.55 -24.23
CA LEU A 567 -7.47 0.38 -24.60
C LEU A 567 -7.11 -0.44 -23.35
N ALA A 568 -6.76 0.24 -22.26
CA ALA A 568 -6.47 -0.40 -20.99
C ALA A 568 -7.72 -1.10 -20.40
N ALA A 569 -8.91 -0.51 -20.54
CA ALA A 569 -10.16 -1.09 -20.04
C ALA A 569 -10.55 -2.36 -20.79
N TYR A 570 -10.45 -2.37 -22.11
CA TYR A 570 -10.71 -3.58 -22.90
C TYR A 570 -9.69 -4.68 -22.62
N LYS A 571 -8.40 -4.33 -22.49
CA LYS A 571 -7.37 -5.28 -22.07
C LYS A 571 -7.69 -5.84 -20.66
N ALA A 572 -8.09 -4.98 -19.74
CA ALA A 572 -8.47 -5.38 -18.38
C ALA A 572 -9.64 -6.36 -18.37
N LEU A 573 -10.70 -6.07 -19.15
CA LEU A 573 -11.86 -6.94 -19.27
C LEU A 573 -11.50 -8.30 -19.89
N TRP A 574 -10.66 -8.29 -20.93
CA TRP A 574 -10.16 -9.52 -21.54
C TRP A 574 -9.36 -10.37 -20.54
N GLU A 575 -8.44 -9.75 -19.80
CA GLU A 575 -7.64 -10.45 -18.77
C GLU A 575 -8.50 -10.96 -17.61
N LEU A 576 -9.51 -10.20 -17.19
CA LEU A 576 -10.44 -10.62 -16.14
C LEU A 576 -11.16 -11.93 -16.50
N LEU A 577 -11.55 -12.09 -17.77
CA LEU A 577 -12.25 -13.28 -18.26
C LEU A 577 -11.34 -14.49 -18.44
N HIS A 578 -10.07 -14.29 -18.82
CA HIS A 578 -9.17 -15.38 -19.23
C HIS A 578 -8.03 -15.64 -18.23
N ARG A 579 -7.54 -14.59 -17.54
CA ARG A 579 -6.38 -14.64 -16.64
C ARG A 579 -6.54 -13.66 -15.46
N PRO A 580 -7.53 -13.83 -14.57
CA PRO A 580 -7.86 -12.83 -13.53
C PRO A 580 -6.68 -12.51 -12.60
N PHE A 581 -5.87 -13.49 -12.23
CA PHE A 581 -4.74 -13.32 -11.31
C PHE A 581 -3.41 -12.99 -12.00
N TYR A 582 -3.40 -12.79 -13.32
CA TYR A 582 -2.17 -12.44 -14.03
C TYR A 582 -1.68 -11.05 -13.62
N TRP A 583 -0.45 -10.98 -13.15
CA TRP A 583 0.23 -9.74 -12.79
C TRP A 583 1.15 -9.31 -13.92
N ASP A 584 0.79 -8.23 -14.60
CA ASP A 584 1.65 -7.60 -15.64
C ASP A 584 2.63 -6.65 -14.93
N LYS A 585 3.86 -7.14 -14.61
CA LYS A 585 4.88 -6.36 -13.90
C LYS A 585 5.25 -5.13 -14.73
N THR A 586 5.22 -3.95 -14.12
CA THR A 586 5.75 -2.71 -14.69
C THR A 586 7.27 -2.71 -14.51
N MET A 587 8.03 -2.35 -15.53
CA MET A 587 9.48 -2.17 -15.44
C MET A 587 9.77 -0.70 -15.11
N HIS A 588 10.44 -0.46 -13.98
CA HIS A 588 10.88 0.84 -13.50
C HIS A 588 12.39 1.02 -13.71
N GLY A 589 12.91 2.26 -13.50
CA GLY A 589 14.34 2.55 -13.63
C GLY A 589 14.83 2.71 -15.07
N GLN A 590 13.94 3.03 -16.02
CA GLN A 590 14.30 3.24 -17.43
C GLN A 590 14.69 4.69 -17.76
N SER A 591 14.31 5.64 -16.92
CA SER A 591 14.74 7.03 -17.02
C SER A 591 15.87 7.26 -16.01
N ALA A 592 17.02 7.78 -16.45
CA ALA A 592 18.00 8.28 -15.53
C ALA A 592 17.31 9.32 -14.62
N PRO A 593 17.45 9.26 -13.29
CA PRO A 593 16.91 10.31 -12.44
C PRO A 593 17.57 11.62 -12.89
N ASP A 594 16.78 12.56 -13.41
CA ASP A 594 17.20 13.95 -13.50
C ASP A 594 17.61 14.34 -12.08
N HIS A 595 18.91 14.64 -11.88
CA HIS A 595 19.58 15.02 -10.66
C HIS A 595 18.69 14.93 -9.42
N ASP A 596 19.01 14.05 -8.49
CA ASP A 596 18.35 13.83 -7.19
C ASP A 596 17.37 14.97 -6.85
N GLY A 597 16.07 14.74 -6.93
CA GLY A 597 15.01 15.75 -6.83
C GLY A 597 14.97 16.54 -5.51
N ALA A 598 16.14 16.86 -4.96
CA ALA A 598 16.36 17.66 -3.78
C ALA A 598 16.14 19.17 -4.00
N ASP A 599 16.09 19.64 -5.26
CA ASP A 599 16.13 21.07 -5.56
C ASP A 599 14.84 21.68 -6.17
N LEU A 600 13.70 21.00 -6.08
CA LEU A 600 12.45 21.74 -6.32
C LEU A 600 12.03 22.39 -5.00
N PRO A 601 11.98 23.74 -4.91
CA PRO A 601 11.52 24.40 -3.70
C PRO A 601 10.12 23.90 -3.36
N GLU A 602 9.92 23.45 -2.13
CA GLU A 602 8.60 23.27 -1.58
C GLU A 602 7.86 24.60 -1.75
N SER A 603 6.83 24.63 -2.60
CA SER A 603 5.91 25.74 -2.60
C SER A 603 5.31 25.80 -1.18
N ALA A 604 5.64 26.87 -0.45
CA ALA A 604 5.09 27.18 0.86
C ALA A 604 3.56 27.04 0.88
N PRO A 605 2.96 26.79 2.06
CA PRO A 605 1.60 26.30 2.30
C PRO A 605 0.47 27.11 1.68
#